data_899e93010686d7e170ce532113c70759
#
_entry.id   899e93010686d7e170ce532113c70759
#
_cell.length_a   1.000
_cell.length_b   1.000
_cell.length_c   1.000
_cell.angle_alpha   90.00
_cell.angle_beta   90.00
_cell.angle_gamma   90.00
#
_symmetry.space_group_name_H-M   'P 1'
#
loop_
_entity.id
_entity.type
_entity.pdbx_description
1 polymer ?
#
loop_
_entity_poly.entity_id
_entity_poly.type
_entity_poly.pdbx_seq_one_letter_code
_entity_poly.pdbx_strand_id
1 'polypeptide(L)'
;MNFELDPMVSIFSLLRCANGHNRERAKFYGLSDLETIILIHIGHMANPSQKDIAEKLGAPKQTVNNIIKSLKEDGLIDLIPSENDKRMRILSLTAKGEEIRDERLKPISESNKRMYEKLGDKKVREIKDALKLLNNTIREDFIKEDEWKV
;
A
#
# COMPACT_ATOMS: atom_id res chain seq x y z
N MET A 1 -15.46 -11.51 35.87
CA MET A 1 -15.91 -11.24 34.49
C MET A 1 -14.66 -11.37 33.62
N ASN A 2 -14.46 -12.50 32.95
CA ASN A 2 -13.35 -12.65 32.00
C ASN A 2 -13.73 -11.82 30.76
N PHE A 3 -13.15 -10.65 30.63
CA PHE A 3 -13.15 -9.95 29.35
C PHE A 3 -12.16 -10.67 28.43
N GLU A 4 -12.59 -11.72 27.77
CA GLU A 4 -11.88 -12.17 26.58
C GLU A 4 -11.92 -11.03 25.57
N LEU A 5 -10.74 -10.62 25.11
CA LEU A 5 -10.64 -9.57 24.10
C LEU A 5 -11.41 -10.04 22.85
N ASP A 6 -12.32 -9.21 22.36
CA ASP A 6 -13.04 -9.49 21.11
C ASP A 6 -12.03 -9.95 20.04
N PRO A 7 -12.24 -11.11 19.39
CA PRO A 7 -11.32 -11.65 18.40
C PRO A 7 -10.99 -10.66 17.27
N MET A 8 -11.98 -9.81 16.88
CA MET A 8 -11.77 -8.79 15.86
C MET A 8 -10.87 -7.66 16.36
N VAL A 9 -11.00 -7.24 17.62
CA VAL A 9 -10.10 -6.27 18.25
C VAL A 9 -8.66 -6.81 18.28
N SER A 10 -8.49 -8.09 18.56
CA SER A 10 -7.19 -8.76 18.54
C SER A 10 -6.56 -8.72 17.12
N ILE A 11 -7.34 -9.06 16.09
CA ILE A 11 -6.88 -9.03 14.69
C ILE A 11 -6.45 -7.61 14.29
N PHE A 12 -7.28 -6.58 14.58
CA PHE A 12 -6.96 -5.20 14.28
C PHE A 12 -5.72 -4.69 15.03
N SER A 13 -5.51 -5.16 16.26
CA SER A 13 -4.30 -4.84 17.04
C SER A 13 -3.04 -5.43 16.41
N LEU A 14 -3.09 -6.68 15.94
CA LEU A 14 -1.98 -7.32 15.22
C LEU A 14 -1.68 -6.62 13.89
N LEU A 15 -2.70 -6.23 13.13
CA LEU A 15 -2.54 -5.47 11.88
C LEU A 15 -1.89 -4.11 12.15
N ARG A 16 -2.32 -3.41 13.20
CA ARG A 16 -1.71 -2.13 13.61
C ARG A 16 -0.25 -2.30 14.00
N CYS A 17 0.10 -3.34 14.74
CA CYS A 17 1.46 -3.66 15.13
C CYS A 17 2.34 -3.94 13.89
N ALA A 18 1.87 -4.78 12.96
CA ALA A 18 2.57 -5.08 11.72
C ALA A 18 2.82 -3.82 10.88
N ASN A 19 1.82 -2.94 10.76
CA ASN A 19 1.95 -1.66 10.06
C ASN A 19 2.96 -0.72 10.76
N GLY A 20 3.00 -0.74 12.10
CA GLY A 20 4.02 0.00 12.87
C GLY A 20 5.44 -0.43 12.52
N HIS A 21 5.70 -1.74 12.52
CA HIS A 21 7.00 -2.29 12.14
C HIS A 21 7.37 -1.96 10.68
N ASN A 22 6.41 -2.00 9.76
CA ASN A 22 6.65 -1.62 8.37
C ASN A 22 7.04 -0.14 8.23
N ARG A 23 6.40 0.77 8.99
CA ARG A 23 6.77 2.19 8.99
C ARG A 23 8.18 2.43 9.50
N GLU A 24 8.57 1.79 10.61
CA GLU A 24 9.94 1.91 11.14
C GLU A 24 10.98 1.36 10.14
N ARG A 25 10.65 0.26 9.48
CA ARG A 25 11.50 -0.31 8.43
C ARG A 25 11.64 0.64 7.23
N ALA A 26 10.57 1.26 6.77
CA ALA A 26 10.63 2.23 5.67
C ALA A 26 11.47 3.45 6.06
N LYS A 27 11.29 4.01 7.26
CA LYS A 27 12.11 5.11 7.79
C LYS A 27 13.60 4.77 7.82
N PHE A 28 13.95 3.53 8.22
CA PHE A 28 15.34 3.08 8.23
C PHE A 28 15.99 3.19 6.85
N TYR A 29 15.21 3.03 5.78
CA TYR A 29 15.66 3.19 4.39
C TYR A 29 15.42 4.60 3.82
N GLY A 30 15.07 5.57 4.65
CA GLY A 30 14.89 6.97 4.26
C GLY A 30 13.63 7.26 3.43
N LEU A 31 12.63 6.37 3.51
CA LEU A 31 11.32 6.53 2.85
C LEU A 31 10.20 6.52 3.89
N SER A 32 9.10 7.20 3.61
CA SER A 32 7.87 6.94 4.36
C SER A 32 7.28 5.60 3.93
N ASP A 33 6.54 4.95 4.83
CA ASP A 33 5.87 3.67 4.53
C ASP A 33 4.96 3.80 3.29
N LEU A 34 4.18 4.88 3.24
CA LEU A 34 3.21 5.10 2.17
C LEU A 34 3.89 5.49 0.83
N GLU A 35 4.96 6.29 0.86
CA GLU A 35 5.78 6.59 -0.33
C GLU A 35 6.39 5.32 -0.92
N THR A 36 6.96 4.48 -0.05
CA THR A 36 7.55 3.19 -0.44
C THR A 36 6.52 2.31 -1.16
N ILE A 37 5.32 2.18 -0.58
CA ILE A 37 4.26 1.36 -1.15
C ILE A 37 3.74 1.96 -2.46
N ILE A 38 3.61 3.27 -2.56
CA ILE A 38 3.19 3.95 -3.80
C ILE A 38 4.20 3.69 -4.93
N LEU A 39 5.50 3.87 -4.69
CA LEU A 39 6.54 3.60 -5.70
C LEU A 39 6.54 2.14 -6.16
N ILE A 40 6.35 1.20 -5.24
CA ILE A 40 6.22 -0.22 -5.57
C ILE A 40 5.01 -0.45 -6.49
N HIS A 41 3.84 0.13 -6.17
CA HIS A 41 2.63 -0.05 -6.96
C HIS A 41 2.74 0.59 -8.34
N ILE A 42 3.32 1.79 -8.45
CA ILE A 42 3.56 2.43 -9.76
C ILE A 42 4.44 1.55 -10.65
N GLY A 43 5.47 0.92 -10.08
CA GLY A 43 6.36 0.04 -10.85
C GLY A 43 5.77 -1.34 -11.24
N HIS A 44 4.65 -1.76 -10.61
CA HIS A 44 4.07 -3.10 -10.84
C HIS A 44 2.68 -3.08 -11.49
N MET A 45 1.98 -1.96 -11.46
CA MET A 45 0.66 -1.84 -12.07
C MET A 45 0.77 -1.33 -13.51
N ALA A 46 -0.06 -1.87 -14.40
CA ALA A 46 -0.17 -1.34 -15.75
C ALA A 46 -0.93 -0.01 -15.74
N ASN A 47 -0.23 1.08 -16.03
CA ASN A 47 -0.83 2.42 -16.19
C ASN A 47 -1.70 2.90 -15.00
N PRO A 48 -1.20 2.87 -13.74
CA PRO A 48 -2.02 3.23 -12.59
C PRO A 48 -2.36 4.72 -12.58
N SER A 49 -3.61 5.05 -12.26
CA SER A 49 -4.02 6.40 -11.91
C SER A 49 -3.86 6.66 -10.40
N GLN A 50 -3.93 7.92 -9.98
CA GLN A 50 -3.97 8.27 -8.55
C GLN A 50 -5.14 7.61 -7.82
N LYS A 51 -6.29 7.46 -8.51
CA LYS A 51 -7.47 6.79 -7.96
C LYS A 51 -7.20 5.31 -7.71
N ASP A 52 -6.58 4.62 -8.67
CA ASP A 52 -6.25 3.19 -8.55
C ASP A 52 -5.31 2.94 -7.36
N ILE A 53 -4.32 3.82 -7.17
CA ILE A 53 -3.41 3.74 -6.02
C ILE A 53 -4.16 3.96 -4.70
N ALA A 54 -5.01 4.99 -4.61
CA ALA A 54 -5.78 5.29 -3.40
C ALA A 54 -6.72 4.12 -3.03
N GLU A 55 -7.43 3.57 -4.00
CA GLU A 55 -8.32 2.42 -3.82
C GLU A 55 -7.54 1.16 -3.41
N LYS A 56 -6.39 0.91 -4.06
CA LYS A 56 -5.54 -0.24 -3.76
C LYS A 56 -5.00 -0.21 -2.33
N LEU A 57 -4.68 0.98 -1.83
CA LEU A 57 -4.09 1.17 -0.51
C LEU A 57 -5.12 1.39 0.60
N GLY A 58 -6.41 1.60 0.24
CA GLY A 58 -7.42 2.02 1.21
C GLY A 58 -7.05 3.34 1.89
N ALA A 59 -6.29 4.21 1.20
CA ALA A 59 -5.79 5.46 1.76
C ALA A 59 -6.66 6.64 1.30
N PRO A 60 -6.81 7.69 2.14
CA PRO A 60 -7.53 8.90 1.74
C PRO A 60 -6.92 9.52 0.48
N LYS A 61 -7.76 9.87 -0.49
CA LYS A 61 -7.34 10.45 -1.77
C LYS A 61 -6.41 11.66 -1.59
N GLN A 62 -6.71 12.54 -0.62
CA GLN A 62 -5.89 13.71 -0.33
C GLN A 62 -4.48 13.34 0.11
N THR A 63 -4.33 12.31 0.95
CA THR A 63 -3.02 11.82 1.41
C THR A 63 -2.20 11.30 0.23
N VAL A 64 -2.82 10.47 -0.63
CA VAL A 64 -2.17 9.93 -1.83
C VAL A 64 -1.77 11.07 -2.78
N ASN A 65 -2.66 12.06 -3.02
CA ASN A 65 -2.37 13.21 -3.86
C ASN A 65 -1.16 14.02 -3.37
N ASN A 66 -1.07 14.26 -2.06
CA ASN A 66 0.04 15.01 -1.47
C ASN A 66 1.37 14.27 -1.69
N ILE A 67 1.39 12.96 -1.49
CA ILE A 67 2.59 12.14 -1.71
C ILE A 67 2.98 12.13 -3.19
N ILE A 68 2.01 11.92 -4.10
CA ILE A 68 2.25 11.92 -5.53
C ILE A 68 2.81 13.28 -5.98
N LYS A 69 2.31 14.39 -5.41
CA LYS A 69 2.83 15.72 -5.69
C LYS A 69 4.29 15.84 -5.26
N SER A 70 4.63 15.40 -4.03
CA SER A 70 6.01 15.37 -3.53
C SER A 70 6.92 14.54 -4.42
N LEU A 71 6.52 13.30 -4.74
CA LEU A 71 7.31 12.41 -5.60
C LEU A 71 7.54 12.99 -6.99
N LYS A 72 6.56 13.76 -7.53
CA LYS A 72 6.71 14.47 -8.79
C LYS A 72 7.67 15.67 -8.67
N GLU A 73 7.55 16.46 -7.61
CA GLU A 73 8.46 17.60 -7.33
C GLU A 73 9.90 17.11 -7.17
N ASP A 74 10.10 15.94 -6.57
CA ASP A 74 11.40 15.27 -6.45
C ASP A 74 11.89 14.64 -7.76
N GLY A 75 11.06 14.66 -8.82
CA GLY A 75 11.36 14.13 -10.14
C GLY A 75 11.43 12.60 -10.17
N LEU A 76 10.72 11.90 -9.28
CA LEU A 76 10.69 10.45 -9.21
C LEU A 76 9.57 9.82 -10.06
N ILE A 77 8.51 10.58 -10.31
CA ILE A 77 7.37 10.14 -11.12
C ILE A 77 6.93 11.23 -12.08
N ASP A 78 6.31 10.81 -13.17
CA ASP A 78 5.60 11.65 -14.11
C ASP A 78 4.10 11.34 -14.12
N LEU A 79 3.31 12.36 -14.50
CA LEU A 79 1.88 12.25 -14.80
C LEU A 79 1.70 12.39 -16.29
N ILE A 80 1.52 11.27 -16.99
CA ILE A 80 1.36 11.23 -18.43
C ILE A 80 -0.12 11.05 -18.82
N PRO A 81 -0.59 11.59 -19.96
CA PRO A 81 -1.94 11.34 -20.45
C PRO A 81 -2.14 9.84 -20.73
N SER A 82 -3.29 9.29 -20.36
CA SER A 82 -3.65 7.94 -20.77
C SER A 82 -3.88 7.88 -22.28
N GLU A 83 -3.45 6.82 -22.93
CA GLU A 83 -3.72 6.59 -24.36
C GLU A 83 -5.21 6.39 -24.64
N ASN A 84 -5.92 5.76 -23.69
CA ASN A 84 -7.33 5.42 -23.83
C ASN A 84 -8.28 6.58 -23.47
N ASP A 85 -7.88 7.46 -22.56
CA ASP A 85 -8.64 8.65 -22.17
C ASP A 85 -7.67 9.79 -21.80
N LYS A 86 -7.53 10.76 -22.68
CA LYS A 86 -6.65 11.92 -22.50
C LYS A 86 -6.98 12.79 -21.27
N ARG A 87 -8.16 12.62 -20.67
CA ARG A 87 -8.55 13.30 -19.42
C ARG A 87 -7.98 12.61 -18.21
N MET A 88 -7.66 11.32 -18.33
CA MET A 88 -7.01 10.55 -17.27
C MET A 88 -5.50 10.77 -17.29
N ARG A 89 -4.93 10.88 -16.10
CA ARG A 89 -3.47 10.90 -15.88
C ARG A 89 -3.05 9.59 -15.27
N ILE A 90 -2.06 8.97 -15.88
CA ILE A 90 -1.41 7.77 -15.36
C ILE A 90 -0.05 8.14 -14.75
N LEU A 91 0.32 7.39 -13.74
CA LEU A 91 1.58 7.54 -13.03
C LEU A 91 2.64 6.67 -13.69
N SER A 92 3.81 7.22 -13.94
CA SER A 92 4.96 6.52 -14.46
C SER A 92 6.19 6.87 -13.64
N LEU A 93 7.09 5.91 -13.42
CA LEU A 93 8.40 6.22 -12.85
C LEU A 93 9.25 6.94 -13.90
N THR A 94 10.02 7.93 -13.48
CA THR A 94 11.10 8.50 -14.27
C THR A 94 12.33 7.58 -14.20
N ALA A 95 13.36 7.80 -15.03
CA ALA A 95 14.64 7.09 -14.92
C ALA A 95 15.23 7.23 -13.49
N LYS A 96 15.16 8.43 -12.90
CA LYS A 96 15.55 8.69 -11.51
C LYS A 96 14.68 7.92 -10.51
N GLY A 97 13.37 7.85 -10.76
CA GLY A 97 12.43 7.08 -9.94
C GLY A 97 12.71 5.58 -9.97
N GLU A 98 13.07 5.04 -11.14
CA GLU A 98 13.48 3.64 -11.28
C GLU A 98 14.79 3.35 -10.54
N GLU A 99 15.79 4.21 -10.68
CA GLU A 99 17.07 4.08 -9.98
C GLU A 99 16.86 4.10 -8.45
N ILE A 100 16.10 5.07 -7.94
CA ILE A 100 15.79 5.17 -6.51
C ILE A 100 14.97 3.99 -6.01
N ARG A 101 13.98 3.53 -6.80
CA ARG A 101 13.24 2.31 -6.49
C ARG A 101 14.21 1.13 -6.34
N ASP A 102 15.06 0.93 -7.32
CA ASP A 102 15.94 -0.23 -7.36
C ASP A 102 17.02 -0.16 -6.26
N GLU A 103 17.59 1.01 -6.02
CA GLU A 103 18.61 1.20 -4.97
C GLU A 103 17.99 1.16 -3.55
N ARG A 104 16.95 1.97 -3.29
CA ARG A 104 16.38 2.11 -1.95
C ARG A 104 15.42 0.99 -1.58
N LEU A 105 14.71 0.41 -2.55
CA LEU A 105 13.79 -0.69 -2.29
C LEU A 105 14.48 -2.06 -2.32
N LYS A 106 15.70 -2.18 -2.85
CA LYS A 106 16.45 -3.42 -2.82
C LYS A 106 16.61 -4.01 -1.42
N PRO A 107 17.03 -3.27 -0.38
CA PRO A 107 17.11 -3.80 0.98
C PRO A 107 15.74 -4.23 1.54
N ILE A 108 14.66 -3.51 1.18
CA ILE A 108 13.30 -3.87 1.56
C ILE A 108 12.88 -5.16 0.86
N SER A 109 13.20 -5.29 -0.43
CA SER A 109 12.94 -6.51 -1.22
C SER A 109 13.67 -7.72 -0.65
N GLU A 110 14.94 -7.57 -0.32
CA GLU A 110 15.73 -8.62 0.34
C GLU A 110 15.17 -9.01 1.71
N SER A 111 14.74 -8.03 2.51
CA SER A 111 14.05 -8.28 3.77
C SER A 111 12.73 -9.01 3.56
N ASN A 112 11.94 -8.62 2.55
CA ASN A 112 10.70 -9.32 2.18
C ASN A 112 10.99 -10.77 1.76
N LYS A 113 12.04 -11.00 0.98
CA LYS A 113 12.46 -12.35 0.57
C LYS A 113 12.78 -13.23 1.78
N ARG A 114 13.58 -12.73 2.74
CA ARG A 114 13.87 -13.47 3.98
C ARG A 114 12.61 -13.79 4.79
N MET A 115 11.66 -12.85 4.90
CA MET A 115 10.38 -13.10 5.57
C MET A 115 9.55 -14.15 4.83
N TYR A 116 9.51 -14.07 3.50
CA TYR A 116 8.81 -15.04 2.65
C TYR A 116 9.39 -16.46 2.82
N GLU A 117 10.72 -16.59 2.77
CA GLU A 117 11.42 -17.86 2.97
C GLU A 117 11.13 -18.45 4.37
N LYS A 118 11.09 -17.60 5.40
CA LYS A 118 10.79 -18.03 6.78
C LYS A 118 9.34 -18.48 6.97
N LEU A 119 8.39 -17.82 6.32
CA LEU A 119 6.96 -18.18 6.40
C LEU A 119 6.61 -19.36 5.49
N GLY A 120 7.23 -19.43 4.33
CA GLY A 120 6.94 -20.42 3.28
C GLY A 120 5.65 -20.12 2.51
N ASP A 121 5.58 -20.69 1.31
CA ASP A 121 4.50 -20.45 0.33
C ASP A 121 3.09 -20.69 0.89
N LYS A 122 2.93 -21.77 1.64
CA LYS A 122 1.62 -22.13 2.19
C LYS A 122 1.10 -21.06 3.14
N LYS A 123 1.94 -20.64 4.09
CA LYS A 123 1.56 -19.66 5.11
C LYS A 123 1.32 -18.28 4.52
N VAL A 124 2.15 -17.89 3.54
CA VAL A 124 1.96 -16.62 2.82
C VAL A 124 0.63 -16.59 2.07
N ARG A 125 0.24 -17.70 1.40
CA ARG A 125 -1.08 -17.80 0.75
C ARG A 125 -2.21 -17.71 1.77
N GLU A 126 -2.16 -18.48 2.85
CA GLU A 126 -3.18 -18.45 3.91
C GLU A 126 -3.39 -17.04 4.48
N ILE A 127 -2.30 -16.34 4.81
CA ILE A 127 -2.37 -14.96 5.33
C ILE A 127 -2.99 -14.02 4.27
N LYS A 128 -2.53 -14.11 3.02
CA LYS A 128 -3.04 -13.28 1.92
C LYS A 128 -4.54 -13.48 1.71
N ASP A 129 -5.01 -14.72 1.72
CA ASP A 129 -6.41 -15.04 1.48
C ASP A 129 -7.28 -14.63 2.69
N ALA A 130 -6.80 -14.83 3.91
CA ALA A 130 -7.47 -14.34 5.12
C ALA A 130 -7.60 -12.81 5.13
N LEU A 131 -6.55 -12.07 4.75
CA LEU A 131 -6.59 -10.61 4.67
C LEU A 131 -7.51 -10.10 3.57
N LYS A 132 -7.59 -10.78 2.43
CA LYS A 132 -8.55 -10.45 1.36
C LYS A 132 -9.99 -10.64 1.83
N LEU A 133 -10.27 -11.79 2.48
CA LEU A 133 -11.58 -12.07 3.04
C LEU A 133 -11.97 -11.01 4.07
N LEU A 134 -11.08 -10.71 5.01
CA LEU A 134 -11.31 -9.67 6.03
C LEU A 134 -11.63 -8.31 5.39
N ASN A 135 -10.83 -7.86 4.42
CA ASN A 135 -11.07 -6.59 3.75
C ASN A 135 -12.41 -6.55 2.99
N ASN A 136 -12.78 -7.64 2.33
CA ASN A 136 -14.08 -7.74 1.65
C ASN A 136 -15.23 -7.70 2.64
N THR A 137 -15.14 -8.46 3.75
CA THR A 137 -16.14 -8.50 4.81
C THR A 137 -16.35 -7.12 5.43
N ILE A 138 -15.26 -6.41 5.78
CA ILE A 138 -15.35 -5.04 6.30
C ILE A 138 -16.07 -4.13 5.30
N ARG A 139 -15.73 -4.23 4.01
CA ARG A 139 -16.34 -3.39 2.98
C ARG A 139 -17.82 -3.70 2.79
N GLU A 140 -18.21 -4.96 2.81
CA GLU A 140 -19.60 -5.39 2.68
C GLU A 140 -20.45 -4.97 3.88
N ASP A 141 -19.91 -5.07 5.08
CA ASP A 141 -20.56 -4.63 6.31
C ASP A 141 -20.72 -3.11 6.31
N PHE A 142 -19.68 -2.38 5.97
CA PHE A 142 -19.68 -0.92 5.91
C PHE A 142 -20.62 -0.32 4.86
N ILE A 143 -20.80 -1.01 3.69
CA ILE A 143 -21.70 -0.54 2.63
C ILE A 143 -23.16 -0.76 2.99
N LYS A 144 -23.48 -1.73 3.85
CA LYS A 144 -24.86 -1.99 4.30
C LYS A 144 -25.35 -0.97 5.32
N GLU A 145 -24.45 -0.31 6.02
CA GLU A 145 -24.78 0.76 6.97
C GLU A 145 -24.68 2.13 6.27
N ASP A 146 -25.70 2.48 5.49
CA ASP A 146 -25.82 3.81 4.81
C ASP A 146 -25.95 5.00 5.82
N GLU A 147 -25.75 4.76 7.12
CA GLU A 147 -25.90 5.73 8.20
C GLU A 147 -24.59 6.35 8.73
N TRP A 148 -23.42 5.91 8.26
CA TRP A 148 -22.13 6.52 8.65
C TRP A 148 -21.74 7.69 7.74
N LYS A 149 -22.61 8.67 7.59
CA LYS A 149 -22.23 10.00 7.10
C LYS A 149 -21.71 10.82 8.28
N VAL A 150 -20.41 10.78 8.50
CA VAL A 150 -19.66 11.78 9.25
C VAL A 150 -18.97 12.72 8.28
#